data_c915a8c68277e7990d20f9926276b274
#
_entry.id   c915a8c68277e7990d20f9926276b274
#
_cell.length_a   1.000
_cell.length_b   1.000
_cell.length_c   1.000
_cell.angle_alpha   90.00
_cell.angle_beta   90.00
_cell.angle_gamma   90.00
#
_symmetry.space_group_name_H-M   'P 1'
#
loop_
_entity.id
_entity.type
_entity.pdbx_description
1 polymer ?
#
loop_
_entity_poly.entity_id
_entity_poly.type
_entity_poly.pdbx_seq_one_letter_code
_entity_poly.pdbx_strand_id
1 'polypeptide(L)'
;ILTGSDSEISIEITIPKQVDGEDIVEISETGSVVLPGRFFVDIIKKLPGKDVKLSTNEQFQTLITSGHSEFNLSGLDPDQYPLLPEVSRDDAIQLSVKVLKNIIAQTNFAVSTSETRPVLTGVNWLIQDNELICTATDSHRLAVRKLKLEDTSENKNVIIPGKALSELNKIMSDSDEDIDIFFASNQVLFRVGNINFISRLLEGHYPDTTRLFPENYEIKLGINNGDFYHAIDRASLLAREGGNNVIKLSTGSELVELSSTSPEIGTVKEEVKANNVDG
;
A
#
# COMPACT_ATOMS: atom_id res chain seq x y z
N ILE A 1 -17.60 -10.45 12.92
CA ILE A 1 -16.26 -10.40 12.31
C ILE A 1 -16.40 -10.78 10.85
N LEU A 2 -15.75 -10.05 9.97
CA LEU A 2 -15.60 -10.39 8.55
C LEU A 2 -14.15 -10.70 8.27
N THR A 3 -13.87 -11.84 7.64
CA THR A 3 -12.50 -12.27 7.31
C THR A 3 -12.41 -12.57 5.82
N GLY A 4 -11.36 -12.05 5.18
CA GLY A 4 -11.03 -12.34 3.79
C GLY A 4 -9.54 -12.64 3.63
N SER A 5 -9.21 -13.58 2.73
CA SER A 5 -7.81 -13.96 2.45
C SER A 5 -7.63 -14.40 1.01
N ASP A 6 -6.44 -14.11 0.43
CA ASP A 6 -6.01 -14.58 -0.90
C ASP A 6 -4.70 -15.38 -0.84
N SER A 7 -4.37 -15.96 0.30
CA SER A 7 -3.11 -16.67 0.59
C SER A 7 -1.85 -15.81 0.79
N GLU A 8 -1.82 -14.58 0.34
CA GLU A 8 -0.72 -13.61 0.55
C GLU A 8 -1.10 -12.54 1.57
N ILE A 9 -2.35 -12.09 1.49
CA ILE A 9 -2.94 -11.06 2.35
C ILE A 9 -4.17 -11.63 3.04
N SER A 10 -4.30 -11.34 4.31
CA SER A 10 -5.53 -11.61 5.08
C SER A 10 -6.01 -10.34 5.75
N ILE A 11 -7.30 -10.12 5.73
CA ILE A 11 -7.94 -8.98 6.39
C ILE A 11 -9.03 -9.49 7.30
N GLU A 12 -9.02 -9.03 8.53
CA GLU A 12 -10.08 -9.26 9.49
C GLU A 12 -10.63 -7.91 9.97
N ILE A 13 -11.95 -7.77 9.94
CA ILE A 13 -12.63 -6.56 10.40
C ILE A 13 -13.66 -6.95 11.43
N THR A 14 -13.57 -6.36 12.62
CA THR A 14 -14.60 -6.48 13.65
C THR A 14 -15.58 -5.33 13.50
N ILE A 15 -16.82 -5.62 13.11
CA ILE A 15 -17.89 -4.63 13.11
C ILE A 15 -18.40 -4.51 14.54
N PRO A 16 -18.33 -3.32 15.17
CA PRO A 16 -18.84 -3.12 16.51
C PRO A 16 -20.35 -3.28 16.54
N LYS A 17 -20.89 -3.67 17.69
CA LYS A 17 -22.36 -3.78 17.85
C LYS A 17 -23.02 -2.40 17.83
N GLN A 18 -22.32 -1.40 18.39
CA GLN A 18 -22.82 -0.02 18.51
C GLN A 18 -21.78 0.98 17.97
N VAL A 19 -22.27 2.04 17.34
CA VAL A 19 -21.47 3.21 16.94
C VAL A 19 -22.22 4.46 17.39
N ASP A 20 -21.55 5.35 18.09
CA ASP A 20 -22.12 6.60 18.63
C ASP A 20 -23.40 6.41 19.48
N GLY A 21 -23.52 5.24 20.13
CA GLY A 21 -24.68 4.88 20.98
C GLY A 21 -25.85 4.28 20.22
N GLU A 22 -25.77 4.14 18.90
CA GLU A 22 -26.75 3.47 18.08
C GLU A 22 -26.35 2.02 17.80
N ASP A 23 -27.32 1.08 17.95
CA ASP A 23 -27.10 -0.31 17.57
C ASP A 23 -27.06 -0.44 16.03
N ILE A 24 -25.89 -0.87 15.52
CA ILE A 24 -25.68 -1.09 14.07
C ILE A 24 -25.67 -2.57 13.68
N VAL A 25 -25.55 -3.46 14.67
CA VAL A 25 -25.60 -4.90 14.44
C VAL A 25 -26.48 -5.58 15.48
N GLU A 26 -27.53 -6.26 15.04
CA GLU A 26 -28.35 -7.13 15.85
C GLU A 26 -28.01 -8.59 15.53
N ILE A 27 -27.75 -9.39 16.57
CA ILE A 27 -27.40 -10.81 16.44
C ILE A 27 -28.46 -11.62 17.19
N SER A 28 -29.31 -12.34 16.46
CA SER A 28 -30.31 -13.22 17.04
C SER A 28 -29.71 -14.58 17.41
N GLU A 29 -28.83 -15.10 16.55
CA GLU A 29 -28.12 -16.38 16.74
C GLU A 29 -26.67 -16.21 16.32
N THR A 30 -25.75 -16.84 17.06
CA THR A 30 -24.34 -16.85 16.72
C THR A 30 -24.01 -18.00 15.78
N GLY A 31 -23.11 -17.76 14.84
CA GLY A 31 -22.65 -18.78 13.89
C GLY A 31 -21.60 -18.21 12.94
N SER A 32 -21.10 -19.08 12.09
CA SER A 32 -20.12 -18.75 11.07
C SER A 32 -20.48 -19.41 9.75
N VAL A 33 -20.10 -18.80 8.64
CA VAL A 33 -20.27 -19.33 7.29
C VAL A 33 -19.21 -18.77 6.38
N VAL A 34 -18.72 -19.57 5.43
CA VAL A 34 -17.86 -19.10 4.35
C VAL A 34 -18.70 -18.80 3.13
N LEU A 35 -18.64 -17.59 2.62
CA LEU A 35 -19.39 -17.14 1.44
C LEU A 35 -18.46 -16.84 0.26
N PRO A 36 -18.93 -17.01 -0.99
CA PRO A 36 -18.20 -16.58 -2.18
C PRO A 36 -18.01 -15.06 -2.15
N GLY A 37 -16.82 -14.58 -1.73
CA GLY A 37 -16.56 -13.18 -1.37
C GLY A 37 -16.93 -12.19 -2.48
N ARG A 38 -16.59 -12.49 -3.75
CA ARG A 38 -16.93 -11.62 -4.89
C ARG A 38 -18.44 -11.39 -5.00
N PHE A 39 -19.22 -12.45 -4.97
CA PHE A 39 -20.69 -12.33 -5.11
C PHE A 39 -21.31 -11.66 -3.88
N PHE A 40 -20.84 -12.00 -2.68
CA PHE A 40 -21.30 -11.37 -1.45
C PHE A 40 -21.08 -9.84 -1.49
N VAL A 41 -19.87 -9.39 -1.83
CA VAL A 41 -19.56 -7.97 -1.93
C VAL A 41 -20.39 -7.27 -3.02
N ASP A 42 -20.54 -7.89 -4.19
CA ASP A 42 -21.33 -7.32 -5.29
C ASP A 42 -22.82 -7.19 -4.93
N ILE A 43 -23.36 -8.16 -4.20
CA ILE A 43 -24.74 -8.11 -3.68
C ILE A 43 -24.88 -6.96 -2.69
N ILE A 44 -24.07 -6.96 -1.62
CA ILE A 44 -24.14 -5.95 -0.56
C ILE A 44 -24.06 -4.52 -1.13
N LYS A 45 -23.15 -4.27 -2.09
CA LYS A 45 -23.03 -2.95 -2.74
C LYS A 45 -24.25 -2.51 -3.54
N LYS A 46 -25.10 -3.45 -3.97
CA LYS A 46 -26.27 -3.18 -4.84
C LYS A 46 -27.59 -3.26 -4.12
N LEU A 47 -27.60 -3.61 -2.83
CA LEU A 47 -28.84 -3.68 -2.06
C LEU A 47 -29.48 -2.30 -1.91
N PRO A 48 -30.81 -2.18 -2.07
CA PRO A 48 -31.51 -0.90 -2.06
C PRO A 48 -31.76 -0.35 -0.65
N GLY A 49 -31.74 -1.20 0.37
CA GLY A 49 -32.06 -0.82 1.75
C GLY A 49 -30.84 -0.41 2.57
N LYS A 50 -31.09 0.26 3.70
CA LYS A 50 -30.05 0.58 4.68
C LYS A 50 -29.69 -0.64 5.54
N ASP A 51 -30.69 -1.52 5.77
CA ASP A 51 -30.54 -2.69 6.62
C ASP A 51 -30.41 -3.95 5.76
N VAL A 52 -29.53 -4.83 6.20
CA VAL A 52 -29.28 -6.12 5.56
C VAL A 52 -29.43 -7.20 6.62
N LYS A 53 -30.31 -8.17 6.36
CA LYS A 53 -30.47 -9.34 7.21
C LYS A 53 -29.79 -10.54 6.55
N LEU A 54 -28.97 -11.24 7.33
CA LEU A 54 -28.30 -12.48 6.95
C LEU A 54 -28.87 -13.61 7.79
N SER A 55 -29.29 -14.71 7.16
CA SER A 55 -29.75 -15.91 7.84
C SER A 55 -29.13 -17.12 7.18
N THR A 56 -28.46 -17.97 7.94
CA THR A 56 -27.79 -19.17 7.43
C THR A 56 -28.37 -20.39 8.08
N ASN A 57 -28.72 -21.42 7.27
CA ASN A 57 -29.21 -22.70 7.76
C ASN A 57 -28.05 -23.70 8.01
N GLU A 58 -28.42 -24.90 8.51
CA GLU A 58 -27.48 -26.00 8.79
C GLU A 58 -26.72 -26.52 7.56
N GLN A 59 -27.22 -26.29 6.35
CA GLN A 59 -26.57 -26.64 5.08
C GLN A 59 -25.72 -25.48 4.51
N PHE A 60 -25.45 -24.47 5.30
CA PHE A 60 -24.69 -23.26 4.93
C PHE A 60 -25.33 -22.45 3.78
N GLN A 61 -26.63 -22.64 3.50
CA GLN A 61 -27.38 -21.78 2.60
C GLN A 61 -27.65 -20.46 3.33
N THR A 62 -27.16 -19.33 2.77
CA THR A 62 -27.28 -18.01 3.38
C THR A 62 -28.27 -17.15 2.60
N LEU A 63 -29.35 -16.79 3.24
CA LEU A 63 -30.36 -15.86 2.76
C LEU A 63 -29.94 -14.44 3.14
N ILE A 64 -29.83 -13.57 2.15
CA ILE A 64 -29.51 -12.14 2.29
C ILE A 64 -30.75 -11.36 1.88
N THR A 65 -31.34 -10.60 2.78
CA THR A 65 -32.53 -9.81 2.50
C THR A 65 -32.32 -8.32 2.82
N SER A 66 -32.85 -7.45 1.97
CA SER A 66 -32.89 -6.01 2.20
C SER A 66 -34.07 -5.39 1.44
N GLY A 67 -35.04 -4.80 2.15
CA GLY A 67 -36.27 -4.32 1.54
C GLY A 67 -37.03 -5.43 0.85
N HIS A 68 -37.25 -5.32 -0.46
CA HIS A 68 -37.90 -6.35 -1.30
C HIS A 68 -36.91 -7.26 -2.04
N SER A 69 -35.62 -7.10 -1.80
CA SER A 69 -34.57 -7.90 -2.44
C SER A 69 -34.22 -9.11 -1.60
N GLU A 70 -34.12 -10.26 -2.24
CA GLU A 70 -33.75 -11.50 -1.62
C GLU A 70 -32.75 -12.26 -2.49
N PHE A 71 -31.63 -12.68 -1.87
CA PHE A 71 -30.59 -13.47 -2.51
C PHE A 71 -30.27 -14.69 -1.66
N ASN A 72 -30.07 -15.81 -2.30
CA ASN A 72 -29.68 -17.05 -1.64
C ASN A 72 -28.29 -17.47 -2.15
N LEU A 73 -27.30 -17.49 -1.25
CA LEU A 73 -25.94 -17.90 -1.55
C LEU A 73 -25.65 -19.25 -0.91
N SER A 74 -25.06 -20.16 -1.71
CA SER A 74 -24.51 -21.40 -1.18
C SER A 74 -23.16 -21.06 -0.50
N GLY A 75 -23.10 -21.28 0.79
CA GLY A 75 -21.89 -21.17 1.59
C GLY A 75 -21.16 -22.50 1.74
N LEU A 76 -20.05 -22.46 2.46
CA LEU A 76 -19.24 -23.60 2.86
C LEU A 76 -19.10 -23.62 4.38
N ASP A 77 -18.72 -24.80 4.88
CA ASP A 77 -18.41 -25.01 6.27
C ASP A 77 -17.23 -24.09 6.71
N PRO A 78 -17.38 -23.30 7.77
CA PRO A 78 -16.33 -22.44 8.29
C PRO A 78 -15.07 -23.19 8.70
N ASP A 79 -15.17 -24.46 9.11
CA ASP A 79 -14.03 -25.29 9.49
C ASP A 79 -13.09 -25.58 8.30
N GLN A 80 -13.56 -25.37 7.06
CA GLN A 80 -12.74 -25.49 5.86
C GLN A 80 -11.99 -24.19 5.51
N TYR A 81 -12.29 -23.08 6.20
CA TYR A 81 -11.60 -21.82 5.96
C TYR A 81 -10.24 -21.81 6.66
N PRO A 82 -9.15 -21.40 5.97
CA PRO A 82 -7.84 -21.34 6.59
C PRO A 82 -7.85 -20.43 7.84
N LEU A 83 -7.32 -20.95 8.93
CA LEU A 83 -7.12 -20.14 10.13
C LEU A 83 -6.20 -18.97 9.80
N LEU A 84 -6.56 -17.79 10.28
CA LEU A 84 -5.65 -16.65 10.21
C LEU A 84 -4.41 -16.94 11.04
N PRO A 85 -3.23 -16.58 10.55
CA PRO A 85 -2.01 -16.76 11.30
C PRO A 85 -2.05 -15.95 12.59
N GLU A 86 -1.66 -16.56 13.69
CA GLU A 86 -1.44 -15.86 14.95
C GLU A 86 -0.11 -15.12 14.89
N VAL A 87 -0.17 -13.80 14.93
CA VAL A 87 0.99 -12.93 15.10
C VAL A 87 1.06 -12.52 16.56
N SER A 88 2.20 -12.75 17.22
CA SER A 88 2.42 -12.24 18.58
C SER A 88 2.17 -10.74 18.61
N ARG A 89 1.50 -10.28 19.65
CA ARG A 89 1.15 -8.87 19.84
C ARG A 89 2.09 -8.17 20.84
N ASP A 90 3.24 -8.79 21.11
CA ASP A 90 4.29 -8.20 21.91
C ASP A 90 5.17 -7.32 21.01
N ASP A 91 5.70 -6.24 21.54
CA ASP A 91 6.65 -5.33 20.86
C ASP A 91 6.15 -4.69 19.56
N ALA A 92 4.99 -4.03 19.62
CA ALA A 92 4.46 -3.26 18.48
C ALA A 92 5.33 -2.04 18.15
N ILE A 93 5.57 -1.80 16.86
CA ILE A 93 6.00 -0.50 16.39
C ILE A 93 4.76 0.33 16.11
N GLN A 94 4.63 1.47 16.76
CA GLN A 94 3.51 2.37 16.57
C GLN A 94 3.90 3.53 15.65
N LEU A 95 3.08 3.78 14.64
CA LEU A 95 3.19 4.92 13.72
C LEU A 95 1.81 5.57 13.56
N SER A 96 1.77 6.87 13.26
CA SER A 96 0.50 7.42 12.79
C SER A 96 0.20 6.93 11.37
N VAL A 97 -1.06 6.71 11.07
CA VAL A 97 -1.54 6.31 9.73
C VAL A 97 -1.00 7.26 8.66
N LYS A 98 -1.00 8.56 8.92
CA LYS A 98 -0.47 9.57 8.00
C LYS A 98 1.01 9.38 7.69
N VAL A 99 1.83 9.04 8.69
CA VAL A 99 3.25 8.75 8.50
C VAL A 99 3.43 7.51 7.65
N LEU A 100 2.70 6.43 7.94
CA LEU A 100 2.78 5.19 7.16
C LEU A 100 2.34 5.38 5.71
N LYS A 101 1.23 6.10 5.47
CA LYS A 101 0.78 6.46 4.10
C LYS A 101 1.86 7.22 3.33
N ASN A 102 2.54 8.18 3.98
CA ASN A 102 3.65 8.91 3.38
C ASN A 102 4.84 7.99 3.05
N ILE A 103 5.20 7.07 3.96
CA ILE A 103 6.26 6.08 3.70
C ILE A 103 5.91 5.25 2.45
N ILE A 104 4.70 4.72 2.39
CA ILE A 104 4.22 3.93 1.25
C ILE A 104 4.27 4.76 -0.04
N ALA A 105 3.73 5.97 -0.03
CA ALA A 105 3.71 6.85 -1.20
C ALA A 105 5.11 7.21 -1.71
N GLN A 106 6.09 7.34 -0.78
CA GLN A 106 7.46 7.74 -1.10
C GLN A 106 8.39 6.59 -1.46
N THR A 107 7.97 5.33 -1.28
CA THR A 107 8.82 4.15 -1.55
C THR A 107 8.18 3.17 -2.52
N ASN A 108 6.90 2.85 -2.36
CA ASN A 108 6.26 1.75 -3.07
C ASN A 108 6.21 1.91 -4.60
N PHE A 109 6.29 3.14 -5.12
CA PHE A 109 6.35 3.38 -6.56
C PHE A 109 7.63 2.86 -7.21
N ALA A 110 8.69 2.63 -6.44
CA ALA A 110 10.01 2.20 -6.92
C ALA A 110 10.21 0.68 -6.87
N VAL A 111 9.22 -0.11 -6.43
CA VAL A 111 9.31 -1.57 -6.46
C VAL A 111 9.29 -2.09 -7.91
N SER A 112 9.90 -3.26 -8.12
CA SER A 112 9.85 -3.96 -9.40
C SER A 112 8.48 -4.57 -9.66
N THR A 113 8.06 -4.55 -10.92
CA THR A 113 6.88 -5.31 -11.39
C THR A 113 7.27 -6.69 -11.94
N SER A 114 8.58 -6.96 -12.06
CA SER A 114 9.10 -8.22 -12.57
C SER A 114 9.36 -9.20 -11.43
N GLU A 115 8.82 -10.39 -11.55
CA GLU A 115 8.99 -11.48 -10.59
C GLU A 115 10.30 -12.26 -10.76
N THR A 116 11.16 -11.89 -11.71
CA THR A 116 12.48 -12.53 -11.90
C THR A 116 13.39 -12.35 -10.68
N ARG A 117 13.19 -11.30 -9.91
CA ARG A 117 13.82 -11.04 -8.61
C ARG A 117 12.73 -10.65 -7.60
N PRO A 118 12.08 -11.66 -6.97
CA PRO A 118 10.92 -11.43 -6.09
C PRO A 118 11.18 -10.43 -4.96
N VAL A 119 12.38 -10.42 -4.39
CA VAL A 119 12.75 -9.47 -3.31
C VAL A 119 12.60 -8.00 -3.72
N LEU A 120 12.73 -7.67 -5.01
CA LEU A 120 12.57 -6.30 -5.50
C LEU A 120 11.11 -5.90 -5.74
N THR A 121 10.17 -6.86 -5.69
CA THR A 121 8.72 -6.54 -5.76
C THR A 121 8.16 -6.02 -4.45
N GLY A 122 8.99 -5.98 -3.40
CA GLY A 122 8.65 -5.44 -2.09
C GLY A 122 9.51 -4.25 -1.67
N VAL A 123 9.08 -3.62 -0.59
CA VAL A 123 9.82 -2.58 0.12
C VAL A 123 10.57 -3.21 1.27
N ASN A 124 11.88 -3.03 1.32
CA ASN A 124 12.70 -3.47 2.44
C ASN A 124 12.54 -2.52 3.61
N TRP A 125 12.22 -3.07 4.79
CA TRP A 125 12.14 -2.36 6.05
C TRP A 125 13.26 -2.85 6.96
N LEU A 126 14.24 -1.98 7.17
CA LEU A 126 15.32 -2.18 8.13
C LEU A 126 15.05 -1.34 9.36
N ILE A 127 14.89 -2.01 10.50
CA ILE A 127 14.73 -1.39 11.81
C ILE A 127 16.01 -1.66 12.58
N GLN A 128 16.72 -0.61 12.90
CA GLN A 128 17.98 -0.68 13.62
C GLN A 128 18.27 0.66 14.32
N ASP A 129 18.80 0.62 15.54
CA ASP A 129 19.24 1.80 16.29
C ASP A 129 18.15 2.89 16.43
N ASN A 130 16.90 2.50 16.68
CA ASN A 130 15.72 3.38 16.73
C ASN A 130 15.47 4.13 15.40
N GLU A 131 15.87 3.58 14.28
CA GLU A 131 15.58 4.11 12.96
C GLU A 131 14.88 3.05 12.10
N LEU A 132 13.80 3.44 11.43
CA LEU A 132 13.17 2.68 10.35
C LEU A 132 13.66 3.21 9.03
N ILE A 133 14.30 2.36 8.24
CA ILE A 133 14.76 2.65 6.87
C ILE A 133 13.95 1.81 5.90
N CYS A 134 13.10 2.48 5.10
CA CYS A 134 12.30 1.84 4.05
C CYS A 134 12.98 2.07 2.70
N THR A 135 13.30 1.00 2.00
CA THR A 135 14.03 1.04 0.72
C THR A 135 13.27 0.26 -0.35
N ALA A 136 13.15 0.87 -1.53
CA ALA A 136 12.59 0.22 -2.71
C ALA A 136 13.42 0.52 -3.95
N THR A 137 13.63 -0.49 -4.81
CA THR A 137 14.33 -0.34 -6.09
C THR A 137 13.85 -1.39 -7.09
N ASP A 138 13.83 -1.01 -8.36
CA ASP A 138 13.60 -1.90 -9.51
C ASP A 138 14.89 -2.08 -10.36
N SER A 139 16.05 -1.64 -9.82
CA SER A 139 17.36 -1.57 -10.45
C SER A 139 17.59 -0.37 -11.37
N HIS A 140 16.57 0.43 -11.68
CA HIS A 140 16.67 1.65 -12.49
C HIS A 140 16.47 2.90 -11.63
N ARG A 141 15.73 2.79 -10.56
CA ARG A 141 15.46 3.87 -9.59
C ARG A 141 15.55 3.32 -8.17
N LEU A 142 15.83 4.19 -7.23
CA LEU A 142 15.95 3.89 -5.82
C LEU A 142 15.16 4.93 -5.02
N ALA A 143 14.32 4.47 -4.12
CA ALA A 143 13.64 5.30 -3.14
C ALA A 143 14.04 4.85 -1.73
N VAL A 144 14.40 5.81 -0.88
CA VAL A 144 14.73 5.55 0.52
C VAL A 144 14.01 6.57 1.40
N ARG A 145 13.33 6.07 2.41
CA ARG A 145 12.72 6.90 3.45
C ARG A 145 13.24 6.46 4.82
N LYS A 146 13.73 7.41 5.60
CA LYS A 146 14.21 7.20 6.98
C LYS A 146 13.28 7.89 7.96
N LEU A 147 13.01 7.23 9.07
CA LEU A 147 12.18 7.72 10.16
C LEU A 147 12.82 7.31 11.50
N LYS A 148 12.92 8.24 12.44
CA LYS A 148 13.29 7.91 13.82
C LYS A 148 12.07 7.32 14.53
N LEU A 149 12.29 6.21 15.20
CA LEU A 149 11.30 5.55 16.05
C LEU A 149 11.52 5.95 17.51
N GLU A 150 10.45 5.96 18.29
CA GLU A 150 10.53 6.09 19.72
C GLU A 150 10.74 4.70 20.32
N ASP A 151 11.80 4.54 21.14
CA ASP A 151 12.18 3.36 21.91
C ASP A 151 11.73 1.99 21.34
N THR A 152 12.40 1.55 20.29
CA THR A 152 12.23 0.15 19.84
C THR A 152 13.46 -0.66 20.19
N SER A 153 13.26 -1.79 20.86
CA SER A 153 14.31 -2.78 21.15
C SER A 153 14.55 -3.73 19.96
N GLU A 154 13.69 -3.67 18.93
CA GLU A 154 13.71 -4.60 17.82
C GLU A 154 14.70 -4.20 16.73
N ASN A 155 15.55 -5.16 16.35
CA ASN A 155 16.31 -5.12 15.12
C ASN A 155 15.65 -6.07 14.14
N LYS A 156 15.09 -5.55 13.04
CA LYS A 156 14.41 -6.35 12.01
C LYS A 156 14.88 -5.92 10.63
N ASN A 157 14.98 -6.88 9.75
CA ASN A 157 15.21 -6.64 8.32
C ASN A 157 14.24 -7.53 7.54
N VAL A 158 13.19 -6.96 7.00
CA VAL A 158 12.09 -7.67 6.35
C VAL A 158 11.72 -7.01 5.03
N ILE A 159 11.12 -7.77 4.13
CA ILE A 159 10.65 -7.28 2.84
C ILE A 159 9.14 -7.46 2.77
N ILE A 160 8.43 -6.34 2.73
CA ILE A 160 6.97 -6.32 2.65
C ILE A 160 6.56 -6.19 1.19
N PRO A 161 5.70 -7.07 0.64
CA PRO A 161 5.27 -6.99 -0.75
C PRO A 161 4.65 -5.64 -1.06
N GLY A 162 5.06 -5.01 -2.17
CA GLY A 162 4.53 -3.72 -2.61
C GLY A 162 3.03 -3.76 -2.89
N LYS A 163 2.51 -4.91 -3.35
CA LYS A 163 1.07 -5.14 -3.51
C LYS A 163 0.35 -5.04 -2.16
N ALA A 164 0.88 -5.69 -1.11
CA ALA A 164 0.29 -5.64 0.21
C ALA A 164 0.26 -4.21 0.79
N LEU A 165 1.36 -3.47 0.65
CA LEU A 165 1.40 -2.05 1.06
C LEU A 165 0.40 -1.19 0.27
N SER A 166 0.20 -1.46 -1.03
CA SER A 166 -0.81 -0.78 -1.84
C SER A 166 -2.23 -1.06 -1.34
N GLU A 167 -2.55 -2.32 -1.02
CA GLU A 167 -3.88 -2.68 -0.47
C GLU A 167 -4.09 -2.09 0.93
N LEU A 168 -3.08 -2.16 1.80
CA LEU A 168 -3.12 -1.52 3.10
C LEU A 168 -3.40 -0.01 2.97
N ASN A 169 -2.73 0.68 2.06
CA ASN A 169 -2.92 2.11 1.83
C ASN A 169 -4.34 2.48 1.41
N LYS A 170 -5.05 1.59 0.69
CA LYS A 170 -6.44 1.83 0.27
C LYS A 170 -7.44 1.72 1.41
N ILE A 171 -7.18 0.86 2.39
CA ILE A 171 -8.09 0.61 3.51
C ILE A 171 -7.88 1.58 4.68
N MET A 172 -6.69 2.17 4.80
CA MET A 172 -6.42 3.18 5.81
C MET A 172 -7.16 4.49 5.48
N SER A 173 -7.95 4.99 6.43
CA SER A 173 -8.54 6.33 6.34
C SER A 173 -7.47 7.42 6.42
N ASP A 174 -7.79 8.65 5.99
CA ASP A 174 -6.92 9.81 6.21
C ASP A 174 -7.18 10.38 7.62
N SER A 175 -6.81 9.61 8.63
CA SER A 175 -6.98 9.96 10.05
C SER A 175 -5.62 10.16 10.72
N ASP A 176 -5.64 10.83 11.87
CA ASP A 176 -4.47 10.93 12.74
C ASP A 176 -4.39 9.74 13.74
N GLU A 177 -5.12 8.65 13.47
CA GLU A 177 -5.06 7.43 14.26
C GLU A 177 -3.68 6.78 14.18
N ASP A 178 -3.34 6.05 15.22
CA ASP A 178 -2.14 5.23 15.26
C ASP A 178 -2.41 3.86 14.66
N ILE A 179 -1.37 3.29 14.07
CA ILE A 179 -1.33 1.93 13.56
C ILE A 179 -0.22 1.17 14.27
N ASP A 180 -0.59 0.03 14.82
CA ASP A 180 0.35 -0.89 15.46
C ASP A 180 0.85 -1.90 14.42
N ILE A 181 2.16 -2.11 14.39
CA ILE A 181 2.82 -2.99 13.44
C ILE A 181 3.57 -4.07 14.22
N PHE A 182 3.23 -5.33 13.95
CA PHE A 182 3.82 -6.49 14.60
C PHE A 182 4.49 -7.38 13.58
N PHE A 183 5.68 -7.86 13.88
CA PHE A 183 6.43 -8.73 12.99
C PHE A 183 6.51 -10.15 13.55
N ALA A 184 6.15 -11.12 12.73
CA ALA A 184 6.44 -12.53 12.94
C ALA A 184 7.59 -13.00 12.04
N SER A 185 7.94 -14.27 12.07
CA SER A 185 9.04 -14.82 11.27
C SER A 185 8.87 -14.62 9.76
N ASN A 186 7.64 -14.77 9.25
CA ASN A 186 7.33 -14.71 7.82
C ASN A 186 6.11 -13.84 7.49
N GLN A 187 5.66 -13.04 8.45
CA GLN A 187 4.45 -12.22 8.32
C GLN A 187 4.58 -10.91 9.06
N VAL A 188 3.78 -9.92 8.64
CA VAL A 188 3.58 -8.65 9.32
C VAL A 188 2.08 -8.44 9.53
N LEU A 189 1.70 -8.00 10.72
CA LEU A 189 0.34 -7.58 11.07
C LEU A 189 0.32 -6.05 11.24
N PHE A 190 -0.59 -5.41 10.58
CA PHE A 190 -0.95 -4.01 10.76
C PHE A 190 -2.33 -3.94 11.40
N ARG A 191 -2.42 -3.30 12.56
CA ARG A 191 -3.68 -3.11 13.30
C ARG A 191 -4.02 -1.63 13.37
N VAL A 192 -5.14 -1.25 12.80
CA VAL A 192 -5.68 0.11 12.84
C VAL A 192 -7.18 0.05 13.18
N GLY A 193 -7.57 0.68 14.28
CA GLY A 193 -8.94 0.62 14.75
C GLY A 193 -9.45 -0.82 14.92
N ASN A 194 -10.48 -1.17 14.16
CA ASN A 194 -11.12 -2.47 14.14
C ASN A 194 -10.63 -3.40 13.02
N ILE A 195 -9.56 -3.02 12.31
CA ILE A 195 -9.01 -3.73 11.16
C ILE A 195 -7.68 -4.38 11.55
N ASN A 196 -7.56 -5.67 11.28
CA ASN A 196 -6.31 -6.42 11.28
C ASN A 196 -5.96 -6.75 9.82
N PHE A 197 -4.84 -6.25 9.35
CA PHE A 197 -4.32 -6.54 8.01
C PHE A 197 -3.02 -7.33 8.14
N ILE A 198 -2.98 -8.54 7.60
CA ILE A 198 -1.84 -9.44 7.69
C ILE A 198 -1.28 -9.66 6.29
N SER A 199 0.02 -9.55 6.13
CA SER A 199 0.73 -9.87 4.90
C SER A 199 1.85 -10.86 5.14
N ARG A 200 2.06 -11.79 4.21
CA ARG A 200 3.29 -12.56 4.14
C ARG A 200 4.45 -11.65 3.75
N LEU A 201 5.61 -11.94 4.31
CA LEU A 201 6.87 -11.30 3.94
C LEU A 201 7.50 -12.02 2.76
N LEU A 202 8.25 -11.29 1.93
CA LEU A 202 9.05 -11.90 0.87
C LEU A 202 10.33 -12.48 1.48
N GLU A 203 10.63 -13.71 1.09
CA GLU A 203 11.85 -14.40 1.52
C GLU A 203 13.05 -13.97 0.67
N GLY A 204 14.22 -13.88 1.30
CA GLY A 204 15.49 -13.58 0.66
C GLY A 204 16.20 -12.38 1.24
N HIS A 205 17.31 -12.00 0.60
CA HIS A 205 18.12 -10.85 0.99
C HIS A 205 17.90 -9.69 0.04
N TYR A 206 17.52 -8.54 0.60
CA TYR A 206 17.46 -7.32 -0.19
C TYR A 206 18.88 -6.84 -0.54
N PRO A 207 19.12 -6.36 -1.77
CA PRO A 207 20.45 -5.89 -2.15
C PRO A 207 20.89 -4.69 -1.30
N ASP A 208 22.18 -4.64 -0.99
CA ASP A 208 22.75 -3.46 -0.31
C ASP A 208 22.70 -2.25 -1.24
N THR A 209 21.97 -1.23 -0.81
CA THR A 209 21.76 0.01 -1.57
C THR A 209 22.55 1.20 -0.98
N THR A 210 23.26 1.01 0.12
CA THR A 210 23.94 2.09 0.85
C THR A 210 25.00 2.81 0.00
N ARG A 211 25.66 2.06 -0.90
CA ARG A 211 26.70 2.59 -1.79
C ARG A 211 26.19 3.14 -3.12
N LEU A 212 24.87 3.11 -3.35
CA LEU A 212 24.29 3.60 -4.60
C LEU A 212 24.08 5.12 -4.62
N PHE A 213 24.10 5.76 -3.46
CA PHE A 213 24.03 7.20 -3.38
C PHE A 213 25.41 7.80 -3.72
N PRO A 214 25.50 8.72 -4.70
CA PRO A 214 26.73 9.43 -4.99
C PRO A 214 27.19 10.25 -3.77
N GLU A 215 28.45 10.17 -3.43
CA GLU A 215 29.05 11.00 -2.38
C GLU A 215 29.28 12.45 -2.86
N ASN A 216 29.50 12.61 -4.17
CA ASN A 216 29.75 13.88 -4.81
C ASN A 216 28.75 14.12 -5.94
N TYR A 217 28.47 15.37 -6.21
CA TYR A 217 27.66 15.84 -7.34
C TYR A 217 28.41 16.91 -8.11
N GLU A 218 28.25 16.93 -9.43
CA GLU A 218 28.80 17.95 -10.30
C GLU A 218 27.88 19.17 -10.37
N ILE A 219 26.55 18.94 -10.29
CA ILE A 219 25.55 19.99 -10.39
C ILE A 219 24.51 19.80 -9.30
N LYS A 220 24.17 20.87 -8.58
CA LYS A 220 23.09 20.94 -7.61
C LYS A 220 22.07 21.98 -8.03
N LEU A 221 20.80 21.58 -8.07
CA LEU A 221 19.70 22.44 -8.50
C LEU A 221 18.64 22.58 -7.40
N GLY A 222 18.17 23.81 -7.19
CA GLY A 222 16.95 24.11 -6.44
C GLY A 222 15.81 24.46 -7.40
N ILE A 223 14.75 23.70 -7.45
CA ILE A 223 13.61 23.89 -8.36
C ILE A 223 12.30 23.79 -7.58
N ASN A 224 11.30 24.60 -7.94
CA ASN A 224 9.95 24.41 -7.43
C ASN A 224 9.38 23.07 -7.91
N ASN A 225 8.93 22.21 -6.98
CA ASN A 225 8.47 20.87 -7.30
C ASN A 225 7.24 20.86 -8.21
N GLY A 226 6.28 21.76 -7.99
CA GLY A 226 5.06 21.86 -8.82
C GLY A 226 5.38 22.25 -10.26
N ASP A 227 6.21 23.28 -10.45
CA ASP A 227 6.61 23.75 -11.78
C ASP A 227 7.37 22.66 -12.54
N PHE A 228 8.29 21.98 -11.85
CA PHE A 228 9.05 20.89 -12.44
C PHE A 228 8.19 19.69 -12.79
N TYR A 229 7.26 19.29 -11.91
CA TYR A 229 6.32 18.21 -12.16
C TYR A 229 5.48 18.49 -13.42
N HIS A 230 4.88 19.68 -13.53
CA HIS A 230 4.04 20.04 -14.67
C HIS A 230 4.84 20.12 -15.97
N ALA A 231 6.09 20.60 -15.94
CA ALA A 231 6.94 20.62 -17.11
C ALA A 231 7.32 19.21 -17.59
N ILE A 232 7.65 18.30 -16.65
CA ILE A 232 7.90 16.89 -16.96
C ILE A 232 6.64 16.25 -17.54
N ASP A 233 5.47 16.48 -16.93
CA ASP A 233 4.20 15.91 -17.40
C ASP A 233 3.92 16.30 -18.85
N ARG A 234 4.05 17.57 -19.22
CA ARG A 234 3.91 18.04 -20.60
C ARG A 234 4.97 17.46 -21.55
N ALA A 235 6.25 17.48 -21.13
CA ALA A 235 7.34 16.92 -21.95
C ALA A 235 7.19 15.39 -22.14
N SER A 236 6.59 14.69 -21.20
CA SER A 236 6.38 13.24 -21.26
C SER A 236 5.43 12.81 -22.37
N LEU A 237 4.51 13.69 -22.82
CA LEU A 237 3.56 13.37 -23.88
C LEU A 237 4.27 12.93 -25.17
N LEU A 238 5.29 13.67 -25.59
CA LEU A 238 6.05 13.31 -26.78
C LEU A 238 7.13 12.23 -26.52
N ALA A 239 7.67 12.17 -25.30
CA ALA A 239 8.61 11.12 -24.93
C ALA A 239 7.98 9.72 -25.00
N ARG A 240 6.71 9.58 -24.58
CA ARG A 240 5.97 8.30 -24.62
C ARG A 240 5.69 7.86 -26.06
N GLU A 241 5.23 8.76 -26.90
CA GLU A 241 4.94 8.48 -28.32
C GLU A 241 6.22 8.16 -29.11
N GLY A 242 7.35 8.77 -28.76
CA GLY A 242 8.64 8.45 -29.35
C GLY A 242 9.20 7.08 -28.97
N GLY A 243 8.54 6.34 -28.08
CA GLY A 243 8.88 4.97 -27.66
C GLY A 243 10.16 4.83 -26.82
N ASN A 244 10.93 5.91 -26.65
CA ASN A 244 12.17 5.91 -25.87
C ASN A 244 12.00 6.36 -24.41
N ASN A 245 10.86 7.01 -24.08
CA ASN A 245 10.54 7.53 -22.75
C ASN A 245 11.63 8.45 -22.15
N VAL A 246 12.36 9.19 -23.00
CA VAL A 246 13.49 10.02 -22.59
C VAL A 246 13.10 11.49 -22.61
N ILE A 247 13.33 12.19 -21.49
CA ILE A 247 13.31 13.62 -21.36
C ILE A 247 14.74 14.07 -21.09
N LYS A 248 15.30 14.95 -21.92
CA LYS A 248 16.61 15.54 -21.74
C LYS A 248 16.49 16.75 -20.81
N LEU A 249 17.31 16.80 -19.77
CA LEU A 249 17.52 17.98 -18.93
C LEU A 249 18.80 18.68 -19.36
N SER A 250 18.71 19.98 -19.58
CA SER A 250 19.86 20.84 -19.81
C SER A 250 19.83 21.99 -18.82
N THR A 251 20.90 22.16 -18.06
CA THR A 251 20.99 23.14 -16.98
C THR A 251 21.68 24.41 -17.46
N GLY A 252 21.07 25.57 -17.22
CA GLY A 252 21.68 26.88 -17.36
C GLY A 252 21.87 27.54 -16.00
N SER A 253 22.28 28.80 -15.95
CA SER A 253 22.54 29.51 -14.70
C SER A 253 21.29 29.80 -13.86
N GLU A 254 20.12 29.96 -14.50
CA GLU A 254 18.85 30.30 -13.82
C GLU A 254 17.66 29.48 -14.31
N LEU A 255 17.85 28.69 -15.36
CA LEU A 255 16.80 27.90 -16.00
C LEU A 255 17.26 26.47 -16.20
N VAL A 256 16.32 25.55 -16.08
CA VAL A 256 16.45 24.18 -16.51
C VAL A 256 15.52 23.97 -17.71
N GLU A 257 16.10 23.56 -18.83
CA GLU A 257 15.39 23.18 -20.02
C GLU A 257 15.10 21.70 -20.01
N LEU A 258 13.83 21.32 -20.20
CA LEU A 258 13.38 19.95 -20.42
C LEU A 258 12.98 19.83 -21.89
N SER A 259 13.50 18.83 -22.57
CA SER A 259 13.12 18.60 -23.98
C SER A 259 12.92 17.13 -24.26
N SER A 260 11.97 16.82 -25.15
CA SER A 260 11.80 15.50 -25.73
C SER A 260 11.45 15.57 -27.20
N THR A 261 11.68 14.49 -27.93
CA THR A 261 11.49 14.40 -29.36
C THR A 261 10.82 13.08 -29.72
N SER A 262 9.76 13.18 -30.52
CA SER A 262 9.17 12.05 -31.25
C SER A 262 9.43 12.26 -32.74
N PRO A 263 10.06 11.33 -33.44
CA PRO A 263 10.37 11.47 -34.85
C PRO A 263 9.11 11.69 -35.73
N GLU A 264 7.98 11.14 -35.30
CA GLU A 264 6.72 11.18 -36.09
C GLU A 264 5.84 12.39 -35.75
N ILE A 265 5.93 12.90 -34.49
CA ILE A 265 4.99 13.91 -33.99
C ILE A 265 5.64 15.29 -33.86
N GLY A 266 6.90 15.34 -33.38
CA GLY A 266 7.61 16.63 -33.25
C GLY A 266 8.44 16.72 -31.96
N THR A 267 8.67 17.95 -31.52
CA THR A 267 9.53 18.27 -30.38
C THR A 267 8.80 19.13 -29.36
N VAL A 268 9.13 18.95 -28.09
CA VAL A 268 8.70 19.84 -27.00
C VAL A 268 9.94 20.39 -26.28
N LYS A 269 9.84 21.63 -25.87
CA LYS A 269 10.82 22.34 -25.06
C LYS A 269 10.08 23.11 -23.97
N GLU A 270 10.47 22.88 -22.72
CA GLU A 270 9.93 23.53 -21.53
C GLU A 270 11.08 24.16 -20.74
N GLU A 271 10.83 25.29 -20.13
CA GLU A 271 11.80 25.97 -19.28
C GLU A 271 11.23 26.14 -17.87
N VAL A 272 12.02 25.76 -16.87
CA VAL A 272 11.66 25.89 -15.45
C VAL A 272 12.75 26.70 -14.75
N LYS A 273 12.33 27.65 -13.91
CA LYS A 273 13.28 28.46 -13.14
C LYS A 273 13.99 27.60 -12.08
N ALA A 274 15.31 27.70 -12.03
CA ALA A 274 16.14 27.17 -10.98
C ALA A 274 16.48 28.28 -9.97
N ASN A 275 16.29 28.03 -8.68
CA ASN A 275 16.55 29.00 -7.63
C ASN A 275 18.02 29.05 -7.25
N ASN A 276 18.72 27.93 -7.34
CA ASN A 276 20.16 27.82 -7.08
C ASN A 276 20.71 26.78 -8.06
N VAL A 277 21.72 27.17 -8.81
CA VAL A 277 22.52 26.26 -9.63
C VAL A 277 23.93 26.37 -9.13
N ASP A 278 24.47 25.27 -8.60
CA ASP A 278 25.81 25.13 -8.09
C ASP A 278 26.53 24.01 -8.86
N GLY A 279 27.57 24.33 -9.63
CA GLY A 279 28.31 23.40 -10.49
C GLY A 279 28.97 24.07 -11.68
#